data_6f2a3c625f1afb242f4540ca66665525
#
_entry.id   6f2a3c625f1afb242f4540ca66665525
#
_cell.length_a   1.000
_cell.length_b   1.000
_cell.length_c   1.000
_cell.angle_alpha   90.00
_cell.angle_beta   90.00
_cell.angle_gamma   90.00
#
_symmetry.space_group_name_H-M   'P 1'
#
loop_
_entity.id
_entity.type
_entity.pdbx_description
1 polymer ?
#
loop_
_entity_poly.entity_id
_entity_poly.type
_entity_poly.pdbx_seq_one_letter_code
_entity_poly.pdbx_strand_id
1 'polypeptide(L)'
;AIASANAYLGAFPVAEALNQGADIVVTGRCVDSAVTLGACIHRFGWQRNDLDLLAAGSLAGHLIECGPQATGGNYTDWQEVADTLHEVGYPIAEIAADGGVVMTKPQGTGGCVTIGTVGEQLRYEIGDPAAYYLPDVICDFTQVALEQVDQDRVSVAGARGRGVPAQYKTSMTWADGWRAGMIGFYVGARAAEKARIFADEAIQRARRKLSKMGVPDYVDVCVEVVG
;
A
#
# COMPACT_ATOMS: atom_id res chain seq x y z
N ALA A 1 11.91 11.11 -22.73
CA ALA A 1 10.65 10.56 -23.29
C ALA A 1 9.86 9.86 -22.19
N ILE A 2 8.52 9.95 -22.24
CA ILE A 2 7.65 9.19 -21.33
C ILE A 2 7.81 7.71 -21.66
N ALA A 3 8.11 6.88 -20.66
CA ALA A 3 8.27 5.44 -20.80
C ALA A 3 6.95 4.69 -20.56
N SER A 4 6.13 5.16 -19.60
CA SER A 4 4.80 4.64 -19.37
C SER A 4 3.86 5.72 -18.79
N ALA A 5 2.56 5.55 -19.03
CA ALA A 5 1.51 6.35 -18.38
C ALA A 5 0.32 5.43 -18.12
N ASN A 6 -0.12 5.35 -16.86
CA ASN A 6 -1.20 4.47 -16.44
C ASN A 6 -2.18 5.25 -15.57
N ALA A 7 -3.44 5.35 -16.01
CA ALA A 7 -4.52 5.82 -15.16
C ALA A 7 -4.94 4.71 -14.19
N TYR A 8 -5.24 5.09 -12.96
CA TYR A 8 -5.78 4.15 -11.96
C TYR A 8 -7.27 4.00 -12.19
N LEU A 9 -7.71 2.81 -12.58
CA LEU A 9 -9.11 2.49 -12.84
C LEU A 9 -9.82 2.10 -11.55
N GLY A 10 -11.15 2.18 -11.58
CA GLY A 10 -12.02 1.84 -10.45
C GLY A 10 -12.58 0.43 -10.49
N ALA A 11 -13.58 0.19 -9.66
CA ALA A 11 -14.15 -1.12 -9.35
C ALA A 11 -15.25 -1.60 -10.31
N PHE A 12 -15.98 -0.67 -10.94
CA PHE A 12 -17.11 -1.05 -11.78
C PHE A 12 -16.78 -1.97 -12.95
N PRO A 13 -15.62 -1.85 -13.64
CA PRO A 13 -15.23 -2.82 -14.66
C PRO A 13 -15.00 -4.23 -14.11
N VAL A 14 -14.51 -4.35 -12.87
CA VAL A 14 -14.37 -5.65 -12.19
C VAL A 14 -15.74 -6.25 -11.93
N ALA A 15 -16.66 -5.47 -11.37
CA ALA A 15 -18.05 -5.89 -11.13
C ALA A 15 -18.75 -6.32 -12.42
N GLU A 16 -18.56 -5.61 -13.52
CA GLU A 16 -19.14 -5.92 -14.82
C GLU A 16 -18.62 -7.27 -15.36
N ALA A 17 -17.32 -7.52 -15.26
CA ALA A 17 -16.75 -8.80 -15.65
C ALA A 17 -17.35 -9.97 -14.84
N LEU A 18 -17.51 -9.78 -13.53
CA LEU A 18 -18.15 -10.77 -12.66
C LEU A 18 -19.64 -10.97 -13.01
N ASN A 19 -20.37 -9.89 -13.34
CA ASN A 19 -21.78 -9.95 -13.77
C ASN A 19 -21.95 -10.74 -15.08
N GLN A 20 -20.92 -10.70 -15.94
CA GLN A 20 -20.90 -11.50 -17.18
C GLN A 20 -20.47 -12.96 -16.96
N GLY A 21 -20.25 -13.38 -15.73
CA GLY A 21 -19.94 -14.77 -15.36
C GLY A 21 -18.45 -15.11 -15.42
N ALA A 22 -17.56 -14.12 -15.33
CA ALA A 22 -16.13 -14.40 -15.26
C ALA A 22 -15.76 -15.04 -13.92
N ASP A 23 -15.06 -16.17 -13.95
CA ASP A 23 -14.48 -16.83 -12.77
C ASP A 23 -13.13 -16.22 -12.39
N ILE A 24 -12.42 -15.64 -13.37
CA ILE A 24 -11.13 -14.99 -13.19
C ILE A 24 -11.16 -13.64 -13.91
N VAL A 25 -10.81 -12.58 -13.18
CA VAL A 25 -10.73 -11.21 -13.73
C VAL A 25 -9.30 -10.71 -13.66
N VAL A 26 -8.71 -10.40 -14.82
CA VAL A 26 -7.39 -9.79 -14.93
C VAL A 26 -7.57 -8.34 -15.38
N THR A 27 -7.10 -7.41 -14.56
CA THR A 27 -7.22 -5.98 -14.83
C THR A 27 -5.89 -5.37 -15.27
N GLY A 28 -5.95 -4.23 -15.94
CA GLY A 28 -4.84 -3.30 -16.01
C GLY A 28 -4.64 -2.62 -14.64
N ARG A 29 -3.91 -1.48 -14.60
CA ARG A 29 -3.73 -0.72 -13.36
C ARG A 29 -5.09 -0.23 -12.83
N CYS A 30 -5.46 -0.64 -11.65
CA CYS A 30 -6.60 -0.13 -10.89
C CYS A 30 -6.11 0.34 -9.51
N VAL A 31 -6.94 1.04 -8.75
CA VAL A 31 -6.66 1.31 -7.33
C VAL A 31 -6.76 0.01 -6.55
N ASP A 32 -5.94 -0.13 -5.52
CA ASP A 32 -5.73 -1.41 -4.83
C ASP A 32 -7.02 -1.96 -4.21
N SER A 33 -7.87 -1.09 -3.68
CA SER A 33 -9.19 -1.46 -3.15
C SER A 33 -10.24 -1.85 -4.22
N ALA A 34 -10.00 -1.56 -5.51
CA ALA A 34 -11.00 -1.75 -6.57
C ALA A 34 -11.40 -3.22 -6.77
N VAL A 35 -10.49 -4.16 -6.52
CA VAL A 35 -10.81 -5.58 -6.68
C VAL A 35 -11.81 -6.05 -5.63
N THR A 36 -11.67 -5.59 -4.40
CA THR A 36 -12.60 -5.88 -3.30
C THR A 36 -13.93 -5.16 -3.52
N LEU A 37 -13.88 -3.84 -3.80
CA LEU A 37 -15.09 -3.07 -4.07
C LEU A 37 -15.86 -3.62 -5.27
N GLY A 38 -15.17 -4.08 -6.33
CA GLY A 38 -15.81 -4.70 -7.50
C GLY A 38 -16.57 -5.97 -7.15
N ALA A 39 -16.02 -6.82 -6.28
CA ALA A 39 -16.70 -7.99 -5.77
C ALA A 39 -17.93 -7.61 -4.91
N CYS A 40 -17.84 -6.57 -4.09
CA CYS A 40 -18.97 -6.05 -3.30
C CYS A 40 -20.08 -5.51 -4.20
N ILE A 41 -19.75 -4.70 -5.20
CA ILE A 41 -20.71 -4.17 -6.18
C ILE A 41 -21.44 -5.33 -6.87
N HIS A 42 -20.71 -6.33 -7.36
CA HIS A 42 -21.30 -7.52 -7.98
C HIS A 42 -22.20 -8.28 -7.00
N ARG A 43 -21.72 -8.56 -5.79
CA ARG A 43 -22.40 -9.42 -4.82
C ARG A 43 -23.66 -8.78 -4.25
N PHE A 44 -23.62 -7.46 -3.97
CA PHE A 44 -24.69 -6.76 -3.25
C PHE A 44 -25.52 -5.84 -4.17
N GLY A 45 -25.15 -5.68 -5.43
CA GLY A 45 -25.84 -4.83 -6.37
C GLY A 45 -25.71 -3.35 -6.07
N TRP A 46 -24.63 -2.90 -5.41
CA TRP A 46 -24.40 -1.49 -5.09
C TRP A 46 -24.32 -0.64 -6.35
N GLN A 47 -24.91 0.53 -6.30
CA GLN A 47 -25.05 1.45 -7.44
C GLN A 47 -24.01 2.58 -7.35
N ARG A 48 -23.83 3.30 -8.47
CA ARG A 48 -22.87 4.42 -8.54
C ARG A 48 -23.20 5.59 -7.59
N ASN A 49 -24.44 5.73 -7.16
CA ASN A 49 -24.90 6.75 -6.24
C ASN A 49 -24.93 6.29 -4.76
N ASP A 50 -24.61 5.03 -4.49
CA ASP A 50 -24.54 4.49 -3.12
C ASP A 50 -23.17 4.84 -2.50
N LEU A 51 -22.86 6.14 -2.45
CA LEU A 51 -21.51 6.64 -2.16
C LEU A 51 -20.94 6.15 -0.83
N ASP A 52 -21.77 6.04 0.22
CA ASP A 52 -21.33 5.54 1.52
C ASP A 52 -20.98 4.04 1.46
N LEU A 53 -21.73 3.23 0.70
CA LEU A 53 -21.43 1.81 0.48
C LEU A 53 -20.16 1.63 -0.35
N LEU A 54 -19.96 2.47 -1.38
CA LEU A 54 -18.73 2.47 -2.17
C LEU A 54 -17.52 2.85 -1.31
N ALA A 55 -17.68 3.82 -0.40
CA ALA A 55 -16.62 4.19 0.54
C ALA A 55 -16.31 3.07 1.54
N ALA A 56 -17.33 2.37 2.05
CA ALA A 56 -17.17 1.23 2.96
C ALA A 56 -16.45 0.05 2.28
N GLY A 57 -16.85 -0.30 1.05
CA GLY A 57 -16.18 -1.36 0.27
C GLY A 57 -14.75 -1.00 -0.11
N SER A 58 -14.49 0.29 -0.41
CA SER A 58 -13.14 0.80 -0.64
C SER A 58 -12.28 0.71 0.61
N LEU A 59 -12.83 1.06 1.78
CA LEU A 59 -12.16 0.91 3.06
C LEU A 59 -11.82 -0.55 3.35
N ALA A 60 -12.77 -1.47 3.16
CA ALA A 60 -12.52 -2.90 3.34
C ALA A 60 -11.38 -3.41 2.44
N GLY A 61 -11.34 -2.99 1.18
CA GLY A 61 -10.26 -3.30 0.26
C GLY A 61 -8.91 -2.75 0.71
N HIS A 62 -8.88 -1.50 1.17
CA HIS A 62 -7.69 -0.86 1.72
C HIS A 62 -7.15 -1.61 2.96
N LEU A 63 -8.04 -2.12 3.82
CA LEU A 63 -7.63 -2.83 5.03
C LEU A 63 -7.00 -4.21 4.76
N ILE A 64 -7.21 -4.81 3.58
CA ILE A 64 -6.67 -6.14 3.25
C ILE A 64 -5.59 -6.15 2.17
N GLU A 65 -5.30 -5.02 1.52
CA GLU A 65 -4.41 -4.98 0.35
C GLU A 65 -2.93 -5.19 0.67
N CYS A 66 -2.48 -4.80 1.87
CA CYS A 66 -1.06 -4.80 2.25
C CYS A 66 -0.60 -6.12 2.91
N GLY A 67 -1.07 -7.26 2.40
CA GLY A 67 -0.70 -8.56 2.95
C GLY A 67 -1.04 -8.67 4.44
N PRO A 68 -0.13 -9.12 5.32
CA PRO A 68 -0.43 -9.35 6.72
C PRO A 68 -0.36 -8.07 7.59
N GLN A 69 -0.34 -6.87 7.03
CA GLN A 69 -0.15 -5.65 7.82
C GLN A 69 -1.26 -5.46 8.87
N ALA A 70 -2.54 -5.62 8.48
CA ALA A 70 -3.67 -5.53 9.41
C ALA A 70 -3.76 -6.68 10.43
N THR A 71 -2.90 -7.68 10.30
CA THR A 71 -2.76 -8.80 11.24
C THR A 71 -1.43 -8.80 12.00
N GLY A 72 -0.72 -7.67 11.98
CA GLY A 72 0.49 -7.46 12.77
C GLY A 72 1.80 -7.64 12.02
N GLY A 73 1.78 -7.89 10.69
CA GLY A 73 2.99 -8.14 9.88
C GLY A 73 3.97 -6.96 9.81
N ASN A 74 3.53 -5.74 10.15
CA ASN A 74 4.36 -4.54 10.26
C ASN A 74 3.90 -3.65 11.42
N TYR A 75 3.46 -4.25 12.51
CA TYR A 75 2.87 -3.57 13.66
C TYR A 75 3.92 -2.81 14.48
N THR A 76 3.60 -1.59 14.91
CA THR A 76 4.50 -0.79 15.75
C THR A 76 4.83 -1.51 17.06
N ASP A 77 3.82 -2.10 17.70
CA ASP A 77 4.00 -2.89 18.91
C ASP A 77 4.29 -4.37 18.57
N TRP A 78 5.27 -4.58 17.68
CA TRP A 78 5.64 -5.87 17.11
C TRP A 78 5.92 -6.96 18.15
N GLN A 79 6.28 -6.59 19.37
CA GLN A 79 6.52 -7.52 20.48
C GLN A 79 5.30 -8.39 20.77
N GLU A 80 4.08 -7.87 20.56
CA GLU A 80 2.83 -8.61 20.78
C GLU A 80 2.64 -9.78 19.82
N VAL A 81 3.31 -9.74 18.67
CA VAL A 81 3.18 -10.76 17.60
C VAL A 81 4.50 -11.49 17.31
N ALA A 82 5.60 -11.10 17.95
CA ALA A 82 6.96 -11.56 17.62
C ALA A 82 7.08 -13.09 17.52
N ASP A 83 6.52 -13.80 18.49
CA ASP A 83 6.63 -15.25 18.59
C ASP A 83 5.84 -16.01 17.52
N THR A 84 4.91 -15.33 16.83
CA THR A 84 3.99 -15.94 15.85
C THR A 84 4.11 -15.35 14.45
N LEU A 85 5.01 -14.38 14.22
CA LEU A 85 5.19 -13.74 12.92
C LEU A 85 5.52 -14.71 11.79
N HIS A 86 6.20 -15.82 12.08
CA HIS A 86 6.56 -16.83 11.08
C HIS A 86 5.34 -17.61 10.55
N GLU A 87 4.19 -17.54 11.23
CA GLU A 87 2.91 -18.13 10.84
C GLU A 87 1.80 -17.10 10.69
N VAL A 88 2.16 -15.82 10.53
CA VAL A 88 1.19 -14.73 10.42
C VAL A 88 0.17 -14.98 9.31
N GLY A 89 -1.12 -14.91 9.65
CA GLY A 89 -2.21 -15.05 8.69
C GLY A 89 -2.52 -13.73 7.98
N TYR A 90 -3.02 -13.80 6.75
CA TYR A 90 -3.51 -12.63 6.04
C TYR A 90 -4.88 -12.20 6.59
N PRO A 91 -5.17 -10.88 6.54
CA PRO A 91 -6.46 -10.38 6.99
C PRO A 91 -7.60 -10.88 6.12
N ILE A 92 -8.75 -11.05 6.75
CA ILE A 92 -10.03 -11.32 6.12
C ILE A 92 -10.96 -10.16 6.46
N ALA A 93 -11.63 -9.61 5.46
CA ALA A 93 -12.73 -8.67 5.65
C ALA A 93 -14.06 -9.39 5.41
N GLU A 94 -14.86 -9.54 6.46
CA GLU A 94 -16.25 -9.98 6.36
C GLU A 94 -17.11 -8.75 6.09
N ILE A 95 -17.71 -8.68 4.91
CA ILE A 95 -18.43 -7.48 4.43
C ILE A 95 -19.92 -7.79 4.32
N ALA A 96 -20.75 -6.96 4.93
CA ALA A 96 -22.21 -7.05 4.86
C ALA A 96 -22.78 -6.14 3.76
N ALA A 97 -24.01 -6.44 3.33
CA ALA A 97 -24.69 -5.71 2.26
C ALA A 97 -24.96 -4.24 2.60
N ASP A 98 -25.03 -3.89 3.88
CA ASP A 98 -25.22 -2.55 4.41
C ASP A 98 -23.91 -1.76 4.57
N GLY A 99 -22.78 -2.35 4.17
CA GLY A 99 -21.44 -1.75 4.26
C GLY A 99 -20.75 -1.98 5.61
N GLY A 100 -21.32 -2.74 6.53
CA GLY A 100 -20.64 -3.16 7.75
C GLY A 100 -19.46 -4.07 7.45
N VAL A 101 -18.33 -3.87 8.12
CA VAL A 101 -17.10 -4.65 7.93
C VAL A 101 -16.62 -5.21 9.27
N VAL A 102 -16.23 -6.47 9.29
CA VAL A 102 -15.50 -7.06 10.41
C VAL A 102 -14.17 -7.60 9.89
N MET A 103 -13.08 -7.08 10.45
CA MET A 103 -11.74 -7.58 10.17
C MET A 103 -11.43 -8.77 11.05
N THR A 104 -10.86 -9.81 10.46
CA THR A 104 -10.43 -11.04 11.15
C THR A 104 -9.25 -11.68 10.41
N LYS A 105 -8.84 -12.87 10.82
CA LYS A 105 -7.79 -13.69 10.16
C LYS A 105 -8.16 -15.17 10.20
N PRO A 106 -7.48 -16.04 9.42
CA PRO A 106 -7.72 -17.47 9.49
C PRO A 106 -7.44 -18.02 10.90
N GLN A 107 -8.32 -18.86 11.37
CA GLN A 107 -8.17 -19.50 12.67
C GLN A 107 -6.88 -20.34 12.74
N GLY A 108 -6.17 -20.27 13.86
CA GLY A 108 -4.93 -21.03 14.08
C GLY A 108 -3.68 -20.43 13.44
N THR A 109 -3.79 -19.29 12.75
CA THR A 109 -2.61 -18.57 12.24
C THR A 109 -2.03 -17.62 13.27
N GLY A 110 -0.76 -17.26 13.11
CA GLY A 110 -0.07 -16.25 13.91
C GLY A 110 -0.57 -14.81 13.64
N GLY A 111 0.06 -13.85 14.32
CA GLY A 111 -0.38 -12.46 14.31
C GLY A 111 -1.63 -12.24 15.16
N CYS A 112 -2.16 -11.01 15.14
CA CYS A 112 -3.39 -10.64 15.85
C CYS A 112 -4.18 -9.60 15.08
N VAL A 113 -5.51 -9.58 15.28
CA VAL A 113 -6.39 -8.54 14.76
C VAL A 113 -6.92 -7.72 15.91
N THR A 114 -6.38 -6.53 16.09
CA THR A 114 -6.70 -5.59 17.15
C THR A 114 -7.06 -4.22 16.58
N ILE A 115 -7.64 -3.36 17.40
CA ILE A 115 -7.85 -1.94 17.04
C ILE A 115 -6.53 -1.30 16.60
N GLY A 116 -5.40 -1.69 17.22
CA GLY A 116 -4.06 -1.19 16.87
C GLY A 116 -3.65 -1.62 15.47
N THR A 117 -3.64 -2.92 15.17
CA THR A 117 -3.19 -3.44 13.86
C THR A 117 -4.08 -2.97 12.70
N VAL A 118 -5.41 -2.94 12.91
CA VAL A 118 -6.36 -2.42 11.92
C VAL A 118 -6.24 -0.91 11.79
N GLY A 119 -6.03 -0.18 12.90
CA GLY A 119 -5.86 1.27 12.90
C GLY A 119 -4.58 1.73 12.20
N GLU A 120 -3.49 1.00 12.29
CA GLU A 120 -2.26 1.28 11.53
C GLU A 120 -2.48 1.09 10.02
N GLN A 121 -3.13 -0.01 9.61
CA GLN A 121 -3.47 -0.20 8.20
C GLN A 121 -4.47 0.86 7.70
N LEU A 122 -5.46 1.22 8.49
CA LEU A 122 -6.42 2.27 8.15
C LEU A 122 -5.73 3.59 7.77
N ARG A 123 -4.64 3.93 8.46
CA ARG A 123 -3.89 5.19 8.25
C ARG A 123 -2.78 5.06 7.21
N TYR A 124 -2.41 3.85 6.85
CA TYR A 124 -1.30 3.60 5.92
C TYR A 124 -1.60 4.19 4.53
N GLU A 125 -0.66 4.97 4.00
CA GLU A 125 -0.76 5.63 2.68
C GLU A 125 -1.94 6.58 2.48
N ILE A 126 -2.76 6.84 3.49
CA ILE A 126 -3.84 7.82 3.42
C ILE A 126 -3.28 9.22 3.68
N GLY A 127 -3.30 10.09 2.68
CA GLY A 127 -2.82 11.47 2.79
C GLY A 127 -3.81 12.34 3.58
N ASP A 128 -4.97 12.62 2.98
CA ASP A 128 -6.06 13.35 3.63
C ASP A 128 -7.23 12.41 3.90
N PRO A 129 -7.49 12.03 5.16
CA PRO A 129 -8.58 11.14 5.49
C PRO A 129 -9.97 11.74 5.24
N ALA A 130 -10.11 13.07 5.14
CA ALA A 130 -11.36 13.74 4.82
C ALA A 130 -11.66 13.70 3.30
N ALA A 131 -10.67 13.43 2.48
CA ALA A 131 -10.81 13.43 1.01
C ALA A 131 -9.82 12.45 0.36
N TYR A 132 -10.01 11.16 0.58
CA TYR A 132 -9.24 10.12 -0.10
C TYR A 132 -9.84 9.84 -1.48
N TYR A 133 -9.13 10.26 -2.53
CA TYR A 133 -9.62 10.24 -3.91
C TYR A 133 -9.41 8.87 -4.56
N LEU A 134 -10.52 8.17 -4.81
CA LEU A 134 -10.58 6.94 -5.58
C LEU A 134 -11.46 7.14 -6.83
N PRO A 135 -11.28 6.39 -7.92
CA PRO A 135 -12.02 6.61 -9.17
C PRO A 135 -13.54 6.54 -9.03
N ASP A 136 -14.03 5.69 -8.13
CA ASP A 136 -15.47 5.44 -7.96
C ASP A 136 -16.11 6.34 -6.91
N VAL A 137 -15.32 6.83 -5.94
CA VAL A 137 -15.81 7.65 -4.82
C VAL A 137 -14.67 8.43 -4.17
N ILE A 138 -14.97 9.64 -3.70
CA ILE A 138 -14.10 10.38 -2.77
C ILE A 138 -14.50 9.95 -1.35
N CYS A 139 -13.61 9.23 -0.67
CA CYS A 139 -13.88 8.72 0.66
C CYS A 139 -13.54 9.73 1.76
N ASP A 140 -14.38 9.78 2.78
CA ASP A 140 -14.11 10.43 4.06
C ASP A 140 -14.04 9.36 5.15
N PHE A 141 -12.85 9.19 5.72
CA PHE A 141 -12.57 8.23 6.79
C PHE A 141 -12.42 8.89 8.16
N THR A 142 -12.70 10.19 8.28
CA THR A 142 -12.54 10.93 9.55
C THR A 142 -13.47 10.47 10.67
N GLN A 143 -14.58 9.81 10.30
CA GLN A 143 -15.57 9.28 11.24
C GLN A 143 -15.52 7.74 11.34
N VAL A 144 -14.47 7.12 10.78
CA VAL A 144 -14.32 5.67 10.93
C VAL A 144 -14.07 5.32 12.38
N ALA A 145 -14.89 4.41 12.90
CA ALA A 145 -14.78 3.84 14.24
C ALA A 145 -14.34 2.38 14.16
N LEU A 146 -13.45 2.00 15.06
CA LEU A 146 -12.96 0.65 15.24
C LEU A 146 -13.42 0.15 16.62
N GLU A 147 -13.98 -1.04 16.67
CA GLU A 147 -14.43 -1.68 17.90
C GLU A 147 -13.97 -3.14 17.96
N GLN A 148 -13.29 -3.53 19.04
CA GLN A 148 -12.94 -4.92 19.27
C GLN A 148 -14.19 -5.67 19.70
N VAL A 149 -14.75 -6.49 18.81
CA VAL A 149 -16.01 -7.22 19.06
C VAL A 149 -15.79 -8.63 19.58
N ASP A 150 -14.60 -9.20 19.33
CA ASP A 150 -14.16 -10.50 19.85
C ASP A 150 -12.64 -10.64 19.69
N GLN A 151 -12.04 -11.72 20.16
CA GLN A 151 -10.63 -12.05 19.92
C GLN A 151 -10.39 -12.14 18.41
N ASP A 152 -9.37 -11.43 17.90
CA ASP A 152 -9.05 -11.35 16.47
C ASP A 152 -10.25 -10.92 15.60
N ARG A 153 -11.14 -10.09 16.13
CA ARG A 153 -12.28 -9.56 15.38
C ARG A 153 -12.51 -8.08 15.71
N VAL A 154 -12.36 -7.23 14.72
CA VAL A 154 -12.54 -5.78 14.84
C VAL A 154 -13.63 -5.32 13.87
N SER A 155 -14.70 -4.73 14.42
CA SER A 155 -15.72 -4.05 13.62
C SER A 155 -15.19 -2.71 13.12
N VAL A 156 -15.49 -2.39 11.87
CA VAL A 156 -15.10 -1.16 11.19
C VAL A 156 -16.33 -0.52 10.56
N ALA A 157 -16.65 0.71 10.93
CA ALA A 157 -17.81 1.42 10.42
C ALA A 157 -17.56 2.93 10.31
N GLY A 158 -18.40 3.65 9.57
CA GLY A 158 -18.36 5.11 9.55
C GLY A 158 -17.65 5.75 8.35
N ALA A 159 -17.21 4.96 7.36
CA ALA A 159 -16.75 5.51 6.08
C ALA A 159 -17.89 6.23 5.36
N ARG A 160 -17.59 7.37 4.73
CA ARG A 160 -18.56 8.19 3.99
C ARG A 160 -18.07 8.51 2.59
N GLY A 161 -18.98 8.60 1.64
CA GLY A 161 -18.71 9.04 0.29
C GLY A 161 -19.08 10.52 0.10
N ARG A 162 -18.12 11.32 -0.39
CA ARG A 162 -18.28 12.77 -0.61
C ARG A 162 -18.66 13.14 -2.05
N GLY A 163 -18.60 12.20 -2.97
CA GLY A 163 -18.85 12.41 -4.40
C GLY A 163 -17.96 11.54 -5.26
N VAL A 164 -17.92 11.83 -6.55
CA VAL A 164 -17.08 11.15 -7.54
C VAL A 164 -16.06 12.15 -8.09
N PRO A 165 -14.78 11.81 -8.20
CA PRO A 165 -13.78 12.73 -8.74
C PRO A 165 -14.00 12.97 -10.25
N ALA A 166 -13.69 14.16 -10.72
CA ALA A 166 -13.75 14.50 -12.14
C ALA A 166 -12.53 13.99 -12.94
N GLN A 167 -11.48 13.51 -12.25
CA GLN A 167 -10.20 13.11 -12.87
C GLN A 167 -9.68 11.85 -12.23
N TYR A 168 -8.90 11.07 -12.99
CA TYR A 168 -8.19 9.91 -12.48
C TYR A 168 -6.75 10.28 -12.10
N LYS A 169 -6.25 9.65 -11.02
CA LYS A 169 -4.81 9.62 -10.74
C LYS A 169 -4.10 8.91 -11.87
N THR A 170 -2.99 9.47 -12.33
CA THR A 170 -2.16 8.87 -13.38
C THR A 170 -0.73 8.77 -12.88
N SER A 171 -0.15 7.58 -12.96
CA SER A 171 1.27 7.33 -12.75
C SER A 171 2.00 7.39 -14.08
N MET A 172 3.06 8.17 -14.15
CA MET A 172 3.91 8.28 -15.34
C MET A 172 5.37 8.02 -14.97
N THR A 173 6.06 7.33 -15.85
CA THR A 173 7.51 7.13 -15.78
C THR A 173 8.19 7.68 -17.02
N TRP A 174 9.40 8.18 -16.86
CA TRP A 174 10.21 8.66 -17.97
C TRP A 174 11.67 8.27 -17.76
N ALA A 175 12.41 8.19 -18.87
CA ALA A 175 13.85 7.96 -18.81
C ALA A 175 14.55 9.22 -18.26
N ASP A 176 15.14 9.10 -17.09
CA ASP A 176 15.81 10.18 -16.36
C ASP A 176 17.29 9.87 -16.08
N GLY A 177 17.85 8.89 -16.76
CA GLY A 177 19.24 8.46 -16.61
C GLY A 177 19.37 7.15 -15.82
N TRP A 178 20.50 7.02 -15.13
CA TRP A 178 20.88 5.80 -14.45
C TRP A 178 21.20 6.09 -12.98
N ARG A 179 20.82 5.18 -12.09
CA ARG A 179 21.23 5.18 -10.70
C ARG A 179 22.06 3.93 -10.44
N ALA A 180 23.20 4.08 -9.75
CA ALA A 180 23.99 2.97 -9.24
C ALA A 180 24.17 3.15 -7.74
N GLY A 181 24.12 2.05 -7.00
CA GLY A 181 24.38 2.01 -5.57
C GLY A 181 25.42 0.93 -5.24
N MET A 182 26.18 1.15 -4.18
CA MET A 182 27.12 0.16 -3.64
C MET A 182 27.04 0.20 -2.11
N ILE A 183 27.04 -0.96 -1.48
CA ILE A 183 27.17 -1.13 -0.04
C ILE A 183 28.53 -1.77 0.22
N GLY A 184 29.30 -1.19 1.14
CA GLY A 184 30.60 -1.71 1.57
C GLY A 184 30.66 -1.86 3.08
N PHE A 185 31.39 -2.85 3.56
CA PHE A 185 31.59 -3.11 4.98
C PHE A 185 33.06 -2.93 5.33
N TYR A 186 33.33 -2.16 6.38
CA TYR A 186 34.67 -1.92 6.89
C TYR A 186 34.72 -2.24 8.37
N VAL A 187 35.80 -2.90 8.80
CA VAL A 187 35.98 -3.32 10.19
C VAL A 187 37.33 -2.83 10.75
N GLY A 188 37.41 -2.79 12.05
CA GLY A 188 38.61 -2.41 12.80
C GLY A 188 38.58 -0.99 13.34
N ALA A 189 39.68 -0.55 13.91
CA ALA A 189 39.83 0.79 14.48
C ALA A 189 39.55 1.85 13.42
N ARG A 190 38.75 2.87 13.76
CA ARG A 190 38.37 4.00 12.89
C ARG A 190 37.65 3.54 11.60
N ALA A 191 36.81 2.49 11.70
CA ALA A 191 36.12 1.91 10.54
C ALA A 191 35.29 2.95 9.77
N ALA A 192 34.56 3.84 10.46
CA ALA A 192 33.77 4.89 9.84
C ALA A 192 34.63 5.87 9.01
N GLU A 193 35.76 6.30 9.53
CA GLU A 193 36.69 7.18 8.81
C GLU A 193 37.29 6.48 7.58
N LYS A 194 37.68 5.20 7.76
CA LYS A 194 38.16 4.37 6.67
C LYS A 194 37.10 4.21 5.58
N ALA A 195 35.86 3.94 5.96
CA ALA A 195 34.74 3.82 5.02
C ALA A 195 34.54 5.10 4.20
N ARG A 196 34.58 6.26 4.86
CA ARG A 196 34.47 7.57 4.18
C ARG A 196 35.54 7.75 3.13
N ILE A 197 36.83 7.56 3.52
CA ILE A 197 37.96 7.73 2.60
C ILE A 197 37.87 6.77 1.41
N PHE A 198 37.54 5.53 1.64
CA PHE A 198 37.42 4.54 0.55
C PHE A 198 36.25 4.85 -0.41
N ALA A 199 35.13 5.34 0.11
CA ALA A 199 34.02 5.77 -0.73
C ALA A 199 34.38 6.97 -1.60
N ASP A 200 34.99 8.00 -1.01
CA ASP A 200 35.41 9.20 -1.72
C ASP A 200 36.44 8.87 -2.83
N GLU A 201 37.42 8.02 -2.54
CA GLU A 201 38.41 7.58 -3.53
C GLU A 201 37.81 6.73 -4.64
N ALA A 202 36.83 5.87 -4.32
CA ALA A 202 36.11 5.09 -5.31
C ALA A 202 35.33 5.99 -6.28
N ILE A 203 34.66 7.02 -5.77
CA ILE A 203 33.95 8.02 -6.55
C ILE A 203 34.92 8.80 -7.45
N GLN A 204 36.06 9.27 -6.92
CA GLN A 204 37.07 9.98 -7.71
C GLN A 204 37.63 9.10 -8.83
N ARG A 205 37.86 7.82 -8.53
CA ARG A 205 38.30 6.85 -9.55
C ARG A 205 37.26 6.66 -10.64
N ALA A 206 35.97 6.55 -10.26
CA ALA A 206 34.88 6.42 -11.21
C ALA A 206 34.76 7.66 -12.11
N ARG A 207 34.81 8.88 -11.55
CA ARG A 207 34.82 10.14 -12.30
C ARG A 207 35.92 10.22 -13.33
N ARG A 208 37.14 9.84 -12.95
CA ARG A 208 38.28 9.78 -13.89
C ARG A 208 38.02 8.80 -15.05
N LYS A 209 37.33 7.67 -14.76
CA LYS A 209 36.99 6.69 -15.78
C LYS A 209 35.90 7.23 -16.73
N LEU A 210 34.85 7.82 -16.18
CA LEU A 210 33.78 8.46 -16.97
C LEU A 210 34.35 9.53 -17.92
N SER A 211 35.20 10.42 -17.39
CA SER A 211 35.87 11.46 -18.19
C SER A 211 36.68 10.88 -19.33
N LYS A 212 37.46 9.81 -19.11
CA LYS A 212 38.22 9.12 -20.18
C LYS A 212 37.34 8.47 -21.24
N MET A 213 36.12 8.11 -20.88
CA MET A 213 35.13 7.53 -21.78
C MET A 213 34.27 8.57 -22.51
N GLY A 214 34.48 9.87 -22.22
CA GLY A 214 33.65 10.97 -22.75
C GLY A 214 32.22 10.96 -22.22
N VAL A 215 31.97 10.30 -21.08
CA VAL A 215 30.67 10.25 -20.41
C VAL A 215 30.59 11.40 -19.40
N PRO A 216 29.45 12.12 -19.32
CA PRO A 216 29.24 13.16 -18.32
C PRO A 216 29.46 12.66 -16.88
N ASP A 217 29.86 13.55 -15.98
CA ASP A 217 29.96 13.24 -14.55
C ASP A 217 28.59 12.95 -13.91
N TYR A 218 28.61 12.42 -12.71
CA TYR A 218 27.42 12.23 -11.91
C TYR A 218 26.71 13.57 -11.67
N VAL A 219 25.37 13.54 -11.83
CA VAL A 219 24.51 14.68 -11.50
C VAL A 219 24.41 14.84 -9.97
N ASP A 220 24.38 13.71 -9.26
CA ASP A 220 24.30 13.66 -7.81
C ASP A 220 25.06 12.46 -7.25
N VAL A 221 25.65 12.61 -6.07
CA VAL A 221 26.38 11.57 -5.34
C VAL A 221 26.10 11.71 -3.85
N CYS A 222 25.58 10.63 -3.26
CA CYS A 222 25.38 10.53 -1.82
C CYS A 222 26.27 9.44 -1.24
N VAL A 223 26.95 9.74 -0.11
CA VAL A 223 27.72 8.77 0.67
C VAL A 223 27.24 8.82 2.11
N GLU A 224 26.67 7.72 2.56
CA GLU A 224 26.27 7.53 3.94
C GLU A 224 27.22 6.56 4.64
N VAL A 225 27.69 6.94 5.82
CA VAL A 225 28.49 6.08 6.70
C VAL A 225 27.69 5.88 7.99
N VAL A 226 27.30 4.63 8.21
CA VAL A 226 26.52 4.22 9.39
C VAL A 226 27.45 3.50 10.36
N GLY A 227 27.45 3.93 11.64
CA GLY A 227 28.29 3.34 12.70
C GLY A 227 28.99 4.35 13.59
#